data_d989732b88037d5d723687af290b42bc
#
_entry.id   d989732b88037d5d723687af290b42bc
#
_cell.length_a   1.000
_cell.length_b   1.000
_cell.length_c   1.000
_cell.angle_alpha   90.00
_cell.angle_beta   90.00
_cell.angle_gamma   90.00
#
_symmetry.space_group_name_H-M   'P 1'
#
loop_
_entity.id
_entity.type
_entity.pdbx_description
1 polymer ?
#
loop_
_entity_poly.entity_id
_entity_poly.type
_entity_poly.pdbx_seq_one_letter_code
_entity_poly.pdbx_strand_id
1 'polypeptide(L)'
;VREGVVCCGDRFLSSSEEQDFVRRTFPDAVAVDMESAALAQVAYIYRVPFIAVRIISDIAGEGRDNFAEYMDFWRKASPATFSILERVFDAM
;
A
#
# COMPACT_ATOMS: atom_id res chain seq x y z
N VAL A 1 0.03 -11.79 6.98
CA VAL A 1 -0.98 -11.09 6.16
C VAL A 1 -1.94 -10.34 7.07
N ARG A 2 -2.25 -9.11 6.71
CA ARG A 2 -3.15 -8.26 7.48
C ARG A 2 -4.20 -7.66 6.55
N GLU A 3 -5.44 -7.67 6.99
CA GLU A 3 -6.54 -7.03 6.29
C GLU A 3 -6.79 -5.65 6.86
N GLY A 4 -7.25 -4.74 6.03
CA GLY A 4 -7.59 -3.39 6.48
C GLY A 4 -7.85 -2.43 5.34
N VAL A 5 -8.02 -1.18 5.71
CA VAL A 5 -8.29 -0.08 4.77
C VAL A 5 -6.97 0.40 4.16
N VAL A 6 -6.96 0.55 2.85
CA VAL A 6 -5.85 1.18 2.13
C VAL A 6 -6.29 2.58 1.70
N CYS A 7 -5.54 3.60 2.11
CA CYS A 7 -5.75 4.96 1.62
C CYS A 7 -4.95 5.18 0.36
N CYS A 8 -5.54 5.87 -0.60
CA CYS A 8 -4.90 6.11 -1.90
C CYS A 8 -4.92 7.59 -2.23
N GLY A 9 -3.81 8.10 -2.75
CA GLY A 9 -3.69 9.48 -3.21
C GLY A 9 -2.61 9.58 -4.28
N ASP A 10 -2.52 10.75 -4.90
CA ASP A 10 -1.61 10.97 -6.02
C ASP A 10 -0.22 11.44 -5.59
N ARG A 11 0.11 11.30 -4.30
CA ARG A 11 1.36 11.80 -3.73
C ARG A 11 2.05 10.72 -2.91
N PHE A 12 3.38 10.70 -2.99
CA PHE A 12 4.18 9.91 -2.08
C PHE A 12 4.24 10.61 -0.71
N LEU A 13 3.85 9.88 0.35
CA LEU A 13 3.83 10.44 1.71
C LEU A 13 5.23 10.47 2.29
N SER A 14 5.93 11.57 2.12
CA SER A 14 7.31 11.72 2.60
C SER A 14 7.44 12.63 3.82
N SER A 15 6.51 13.57 4.02
CA SER A 15 6.56 14.49 5.16
C SER A 15 5.79 13.94 6.35
N SER A 16 6.23 14.29 7.57
CA SER A 16 5.52 13.91 8.79
C SER A 16 4.14 14.56 8.87
N GLU A 17 3.97 15.76 8.34
CA GLU A 17 2.68 16.45 8.31
C GLU A 17 1.66 15.71 7.45
N GLU A 18 2.05 15.25 6.28
CA GLU A 18 1.18 14.47 5.40
C GLU A 18 0.81 13.14 6.04
N GLN A 19 1.77 12.47 6.65
CA GLN A 19 1.55 11.20 7.34
C GLN A 19 0.60 11.36 8.53
N ASP A 20 0.77 12.40 9.33
CA ASP A 20 -0.11 12.69 10.45
C ASP A 20 -1.53 13.03 9.99
N PHE A 21 -1.67 13.76 8.89
CA PHE A 21 -2.97 14.05 8.29
C PHE A 21 -3.72 12.77 7.95
N VAL A 22 -3.06 11.82 7.32
CA VAL A 22 -3.66 10.53 6.95
C VAL A 22 -4.06 9.74 8.19
N ARG A 23 -3.20 9.67 9.20
CA ARG A 23 -3.49 8.95 10.45
C ARG A 23 -4.69 9.53 11.18
N ARG A 24 -4.82 10.84 11.22
CA ARG A 24 -5.94 11.52 11.90
C ARG A 24 -7.24 11.41 11.12
N THR A 25 -7.16 11.50 9.79
CA THR A 25 -8.33 11.49 8.92
C THR A 25 -8.86 10.07 8.72
N PHE A 26 -7.96 9.09 8.63
CA PHE A 26 -8.30 7.69 8.37
C PHE A 26 -7.63 6.78 9.41
N PRO A 27 -8.13 6.77 10.66
CA PRO A 27 -7.48 6.01 11.74
C PRO A 27 -7.47 4.48 11.51
N ASP A 28 -8.35 3.97 10.65
CA ASP A 28 -8.41 2.53 10.33
C ASP A 28 -7.47 2.14 9.18
N ALA A 29 -6.75 3.09 8.59
CA ALA A 29 -5.85 2.82 7.49
C ALA A 29 -4.66 1.98 7.95
N VAL A 30 -4.38 0.90 7.25
CA VAL A 30 -3.23 0.01 7.50
C VAL A 30 -2.12 0.22 6.49
N ALA A 31 -2.42 0.84 5.35
CA ALA A 31 -1.45 1.12 4.31
C ALA A 31 -1.90 2.30 3.46
N VAL A 32 -0.96 2.86 2.72
CA VAL A 32 -1.22 3.89 1.72
C VAL A 32 -0.58 3.49 0.40
N ASP A 33 -1.23 3.82 -0.70
CA ASP A 33 -0.68 3.63 -2.03
C ASP A 33 -1.12 4.75 -2.98
N MET A 34 -0.79 4.63 -4.25
CA MET A 34 -1.07 5.66 -5.23
C MET A 34 -1.96 5.17 -6.39
N GLU A 35 -2.31 3.89 -6.45
CA GLU A 35 -3.00 3.33 -7.62
C GLU A 35 -4.30 2.60 -7.29
N SER A 36 -4.47 2.09 -6.09
CA SER A 36 -5.57 1.15 -5.80
C SER A 36 -6.95 1.78 -5.93
N ALA A 37 -7.12 3.06 -5.59
CA ALA A 37 -8.43 3.72 -5.71
C ALA A 37 -8.89 3.82 -7.16
N ALA A 38 -7.98 4.16 -8.08
CA ALA A 38 -8.32 4.24 -9.50
C ALA A 38 -8.77 2.89 -10.05
N LEU A 39 -8.06 1.82 -9.69
CA LEU A 39 -8.41 0.45 -10.08
C LEU A 39 -9.74 0.02 -9.46
N ALA A 40 -9.96 0.33 -8.20
CA ALA A 40 -11.21 0.01 -7.50
C ALA A 40 -12.41 0.73 -8.11
N GLN A 41 -12.24 1.98 -8.52
CA GLN A 41 -13.30 2.75 -9.17
C GLN A 41 -13.69 2.13 -10.50
N VAL A 42 -12.74 1.72 -11.32
CA VAL A 42 -13.00 1.05 -12.59
C VAL A 42 -13.72 -0.28 -12.35
N ALA A 43 -13.25 -1.09 -11.41
CA ALA A 43 -13.89 -2.34 -11.05
C ALA A 43 -15.35 -2.13 -10.59
N TYR A 44 -15.60 -1.10 -9.80
CA TYR A 44 -16.94 -0.76 -9.33
C TYR A 44 -17.87 -0.41 -10.50
N ILE A 45 -17.42 0.39 -11.46
CA ILE A 45 -18.20 0.79 -12.63
C ILE A 45 -18.59 -0.45 -13.46
N TYR A 46 -17.68 -1.38 -13.62
CA TYR A 46 -17.91 -2.61 -14.37
C TYR A 46 -18.54 -3.74 -13.54
N ARG A 47 -18.84 -3.48 -12.26
CA ARG A 47 -19.43 -4.46 -11.32
C ARG A 47 -18.59 -5.73 -11.19
N VAL A 48 -17.28 -5.55 -11.12
CA VAL A 48 -16.32 -6.63 -10.92
C VAL A 48 -15.84 -6.56 -9.46
N PRO A 49 -15.85 -7.68 -8.73
CA PRO A 49 -15.26 -7.71 -7.39
C PRO A 49 -13.78 -7.31 -7.44
N PHE A 50 -13.33 -6.57 -6.44
CA PHE A 50 -11.97 -6.03 -6.39
C PHE A 50 -11.33 -6.29 -5.03
N ILE A 51 -10.08 -6.71 -5.05
CA ILE A 51 -9.23 -6.83 -3.87
C ILE A 51 -7.84 -6.30 -4.22
N ALA A 52 -7.23 -5.57 -3.30
CA ALA A 52 -5.85 -5.13 -3.44
C ALA A 52 -4.96 -5.93 -2.49
N VAL A 53 -3.89 -6.51 -3.03
CA VAL A 53 -2.85 -7.17 -2.23
C VAL A 53 -1.58 -6.36 -2.40
N ARG A 54 -1.02 -5.88 -1.29
CA ARG A 54 0.13 -4.98 -1.30
C ARG A 54 1.25 -5.53 -0.43
N ILE A 55 2.48 -5.32 -0.89
CA ILE A 55 3.69 -5.60 -0.12
C ILE A 55 4.23 -4.25 0.34
N ILE A 56 4.47 -4.12 1.63
CA ILE A 56 4.94 -2.86 2.21
C ILE A 56 6.42 -2.66 1.88
N SER A 57 6.74 -1.55 1.23
CA SER A 57 8.12 -1.19 0.90
C SER A 57 8.78 -0.33 1.97
N ASP A 58 8.00 0.49 2.66
CA ASP A 58 8.49 1.42 3.67
C ASP A 58 7.41 1.68 4.72
N ILE A 59 7.84 2.06 5.91
CA ILE A 59 6.93 2.32 7.02
C ILE A 59 6.95 3.81 7.34
N ALA A 60 5.80 4.47 7.24
CA ALA A 60 5.66 5.87 7.60
C ALA A 60 5.88 6.07 9.09
N GLY A 61 6.74 7.04 9.45
CA GLY A 61 7.05 7.33 10.84
C GLY A 61 8.05 8.47 10.98
N GLU A 62 8.10 9.03 12.18
CA GLU A 62 9.02 10.11 12.50
C GLU A 62 10.48 9.67 12.34
N GLY A 63 11.31 10.56 11.80
CA GLY A 63 12.73 10.31 11.62
C GLY A 63 13.08 9.29 10.53
N ARG A 64 12.09 8.77 9.80
CA ARG A 64 12.33 7.84 8.72
C ARG A 64 12.46 8.56 7.39
N ASP A 65 13.44 8.15 6.61
CA ASP A 65 13.55 8.54 5.19
C ASP A 65 12.76 7.52 4.36
N ASN A 66 11.48 7.80 4.14
CA ASN A 66 10.58 6.87 3.44
C ASN A 66 10.98 6.67 1.98
N PHE A 67 11.53 7.68 1.33
CA PHE A 67 12.02 7.54 -0.03
C PHE A 67 13.22 6.59 -0.10
N ALA A 68 14.16 6.71 0.84
CA ALA A 68 15.31 5.81 0.90
C ALA A 68 14.87 4.36 1.23
N GLU A 69 13.93 4.16 2.15
CA GLU A 69 13.36 2.84 2.45
C GLU A 69 12.72 2.23 1.20
N TYR A 70 11.94 3.02 0.45
CA TYR A 70 11.31 2.58 -0.78
C TYR A 70 12.33 2.14 -1.83
N MET A 71 13.36 2.94 -2.06
CA MET A 71 14.41 2.58 -3.02
C MET A 71 15.18 1.34 -2.58
N ASP A 72 15.47 1.23 -1.29
CA ASP A 72 16.18 0.08 -0.73
C ASP A 72 15.37 -1.21 -0.86
N PHE A 73 14.05 -1.16 -0.67
CA PHE A 73 13.15 -2.28 -0.89
C PHE A 73 13.31 -2.83 -2.30
N TRP A 74 13.28 -1.98 -3.31
CA TRP A 74 13.39 -2.42 -4.71
C TRP A 74 14.76 -3.01 -5.03
N ARG A 75 15.81 -2.55 -4.37
CA ARG A 75 17.15 -3.13 -4.54
C ARG A 75 17.26 -4.53 -3.95
N LYS A 76 16.59 -4.77 -2.84
CA LYS A 76 16.69 -6.00 -2.05
C LYS A 76 15.55 -6.98 -2.30
N ALA A 77 14.54 -6.59 -3.06
CA ALA A 77 13.41 -7.44 -3.36
C ALA A 77 13.88 -8.73 -4.05
N SER A 78 13.42 -9.85 -3.51
CA SER A 78 13.76 -11.17 -4.01
C SER A 78 12.50 -11.92 -4.44
N PRO A 79 12.61 -13.02 -5.19
CA PRO A 79 11.45 -13.85 -5.52
C PRO A 79 10.64 -14.27 -4.29
N ALA A 80 11.28 -14.54 -3.18
CA ALA A 80 10.61 -14.91 -1.93
C ALA A 80 9.71 -13.80 -1.40
N THR A 81 10.05 -12.53 -1.63
CA THR A 81 9.24 -11.38 -1.24
C THR A 81 7.85 -11.41 -1.88
N PHE A 82 7.77 -11.92 -3.09
CA PHE A 82 6.54 -11.95 -3.88
C PHE A 82 5.82 -13.30 -3.86
N SER A 83 6.39 -14.31 -3.20
CA SER A 83 5.82 -15.66 -3.15
C SER A 83 4.42 -15.70 -2.49
N ILE A 84 4.14 -14.74 -1.62
CA ILE A 84 2.83 -14.64 -0.98
C ILE A 84 1.70 -14.40 -1.99
N LEU A 85 1.99 -13.73 -3.11
CA LEU A 85 1.00 -13.51 -4.15
C LEU A 85 0.54 -14.83 -4.78
N GLU A 86 1.49 -15.74 -5.04
CA GLU A 86 1.15 -17.08 -5.54
C GLU A 86 0.24 -17.81 -4.57
N ARG A 87 0.51 -17.72 -3.28
CA ARG A 87 -0.31 -18.35 -2.24
C ARG A 87 -1.72 -17.77 -2.19
N VAL A 88 -1.85 -16.45 -2.41
CA VAL A 88 -3.17 -15.81 -2.48
C VAL A 88 -3.94 -16.31 -3.69
N PHE A 89 -3.31 -16.38 -4.87
CA PHE A 89 -3.96 -16.90 -6.08
C PHE A 89 -4.36 -18.35 -5.91
N ASP A 90 -3.53 -19.16 -5.28
CA ASP A 90 -3.85 -20.59 -5.06
C ASP A 90 -5.02 -20.77 -4.08
N ALA A 91 -5.25 -19.81 -3.19
CA ALA A 91 -6.35 -19.85 -2.23
C ALA A 91 -7.69 -19.31 -2.78
N MET A 92 -7.66 -18.69 -3.94
CA MET A 92 -8.88 -18.15 -4.58
C MET A 92 -9.67 -19.25 -5.39
#